data_8ab099aa133188dbbe2d5a5fb8b453d7
#
_entry.id   8ab099aa133188dbbe2d5a5fb8b453d7
#
_cell.length_a   1.000
_cell.length_b   1.000
_cell.length_c   1.000
_cell.angle_alpha   90.00
_cell.angle_beta   90.00
_cell.angle_gamma   90.00
#
_symmetry.space_group_name_H-M   'P 1'
#
loop_
_entity.id
_entity.type
_entity.pdbx_description
1 polymer ?
#
loop_
_entity_poly.entity_id
_entity_poly.type
_entity_poly.pdbx_seq_one_letter_code
_entity_poly.pdbx_strand_id
1 'polypeptide(L)'
;RSRGLGDVYKRQGYELLEKQSYLNLLLSRNVDAVLLIGSHFIENSPEENRYILEAASKIPVFILNGELKGDNIYSILCDDYMALKDMTDLVFARGSESPIYLYRTLNYSGQKKIQGFLDSCAEHGLDISQKNAFSAPGDLHKACSILEQLDADGISFDCVLAADDELATGAVKYALKKHLRVPEDFQVTGYNNSVLAACSTPEITTIDNRVEYMCVTSVSQMMQVFQKEIPPSRTMFSGTIVKKQTTK
;
A
#
# COMPACT_ATOMS: atom_id res chain seq x y z
N ARG A 1 -29.50 19.68 15.81
CA ARG A 1 -28.23 19.92 15.11
C ARG A 1 -27.18 19.11 15.83
N SER A 2 -26.70 18.06 15.21
CA SER A 2 -25.54 17.28 15.67
C SER A 2 -24.34 18.23 15.75
N ARG A 3 -23.80 18.45 16.93
CA ARG A 3 -22.52 19.13 17.14
C ARG A 3 -21.43 18.06 17.11
N GLY A 4 -21.30 17.40 15.98
CA GLY A 4 -20.25 16.43 15.73
C GLY A 4 -19.75 16.63 14.32
N LEU A 5 -18.78 15.84 13.87
CA LEU A 5 -18.46 15.67 12.47
C LEU A 5 -19.78 15.50 11.71
N GLY A 6 -20.10 16.38 10.79
CA GLY A 6 -21.37 16.40 10.07
C GLY A 6 -21.72 15.08 9.39
N ASP A 7 -22.64 15.08 8.43
CA ASP A 7 -23.01 13.86 7.73
C ASP A 7 -21.80 13.31 6.95
N VAL A 8 -21.39 12.06 7.26
CA VAL A 8 -20.30 11.36 6.56
C VAL A 8 -20.90 10.43 5.52
N TYR A 9 -20.61 10.70 4.25
CA TYR A 9 -21.01 9.84 3.13
C TYR A 9 -19.85 8.96 2.72
N LYS A 10 -20.03 7.64 2.77
CA LYS A 10 -19.06 6.66 2.28
C LYS A 10 -19.49 6.14 0.92
N ARG A 11 -18.58 6.19 -0.07
CA ARG A 11 -18.75 5.63 -1.40
C ARG A 11 -17.49 4.87 -1.81
N GLN A 12 -17.65 3.84 -2.60
CA GLN A 12 -16.56 3.03 -3.16
C GLN A 12 -16.73 2.94 -4.66
N GLY A 13 -15.63 3.07 -5.40
CA GLY A 13 -15.55 2.89 -6.84
C GLY A 13 -14.10 2.63 -7.23
N TYR A 14 -13.89 1.71 -8.15
CA TYR A 14 -12.56 1.36 -8.64
C TYR A 14 -12.32 1.90 -10.06
N GLU A 15 -13.36 1.91 -10.87
CA GLU A 15 -13.30 2.43 -12.24
C GLU A 15 -13.30 3.95 -12.25
N LEU A 16 -12.57 4.57 -13.17
CA LEU A 16 -12.44 6.02 -13.27
C LEU A 16 -13.81 6.74 -13.37
N LEU A 17 -14.72 6.21 -14.18
CA LEU A 17 -16.06 6.79 -14.34
C LEU A 17 -16.89 6.72 -13.05
N GLU A 18 -16.73 5.69 -12.26
CA GLU A 18 -17.38 5.56 -10.95
C GLU A 18 -16.82 6.59 -9.97
N LYS A 19 -15.48 6.74 -9.90
CA LYS A 19 -14.80 7.72 -9.05
C LYS A 19 -15.26 9.13 -9.38
N GLN A 20 -15.30 9.49 -10.66
CA GLN A 20 -15.81 10.77 -11.15
C GLN A 20 -17.26 10.99 -10.77
N SER A 21 -18.12 10.00 -11.00
CA SER A 21 -19.55 10.06 -10.69
C SER A 21 -19.81 10.27 -9.20
N TYR A 22 -19.10 9.50 -8.35
CA TYR A 22 -19.25 9.62 -6.90
C TYR A 22 -18.73 10.95 -6.36
N LEU A 23 -17.62 11.47 -6.90
CA LEU A 23 -17.10 12.76 -6.49
C LEU A 23 -18.07 13.89 -6.89
N ASN A 24 -18.60 13.84 -8.10
CA ASN A 24 -19.63 14.79 -8.56
C ASN A 24 -20.91 14.73 -7.71
N LEU A 25 -21.34 13.52 -7.31
CA LEU A 25 -22.47 13.35 -6.40
C LEU A 25 -22.20 13.99 -5.03
N LEU A 26 -21.01 13.84 -4.47
CA LEU A 26 -20.64 14.49 -3.20
C LEU A 26 -20.65 16.02 -3.35
N LEU A 27 -20.09 16.55 -4.42
CA LEU A 27 -20.11 17.99 -4.71
C LEU A 27 -21.53 18.54 -4.83
N SER A 28 -22.46 17.80 -5.45
CA SER A 28 -23.87 18.20 -5.57
C SER A 28 -24.61 18.23 -4.22
N ARG A 29 -24.06 17.59 -3.19
CA ARG A 29 -24.61 17.57 -1.83
C ARG A 29 -24.04 18.70 -0.95
N ASN A 30 -23.26 19.61 -1.52
CA ASN A 30 -22.63 20.73 -0.81
C ASN A 30 -21.83 20.28 0.43
N VAL A 31 -21.02 19.23 0.27
CA VAL A 31 -20.08 18.81 1.33
C VAL A 31 -18.98 19.85 1.51
N ASP A 32 -18.46 20.01 2.72
CA ASP A 32 -17.47 21.03 3.06
C ASP A 32 -16.04 20.61 2.68
N ALA A 33 -15.77 19.31 2.59
CA ALA A 33 -14.50 18.75 2.16
C ALA A 33 -14.68 17.29 1.69
N VAL A 34 -13.69 16.76 0.98
CA VAL A 34 -13.64 15.35 0.57
C VAL A 34 -12.34 14.72 1.08
N LEU A 35 -12.43 13.50 1.60
CA LEU A 35 -11.30 12.64 1.92
C LEU A 35 -11.32 11.42 1.00
N LEU A 36 -10.31 11.32 0.12
CA LEU A 36 -10.07 10.17 -0.76
C LEU A 36 -9.14 9.19 -0.06
N ILE A 37 -9.66 8.02 0.33
CA ILE A 37 -8.91 7.04 1.11
C ILE A 37 -8.41 5.92 0.20
N GLY A 38 -7.11 5.91 -0.04
CA GLY A 38 -6.42 4.88 -0.81
C GLY A 38 -5.78 5.40 -2.09
N SER A 39 -4.66 4.80 -2.42
CA SER A 39 -3.83 5.17 -3.58
C SER A 39 -4.50 4.92 -4.94
N HIS A 40 -5.58 4.13 -4.98
CA HIS A 40 -6.33 3.83 -6.20
C HIS A 40 -7.12 5.03 -6.75
N PHE A 41 -7.28 6.12 -5.97
CA PHE A 41 -7.87 7.35 -6.49
C PHE A 41 -6.93 8.15 -7.39
N ILE A 42 -5.62 7.94 -7.25
CA ILE A 42 -4.63 8.59 -8.10
C ILE A 42 -4.40 7.72 -9.33
N GLU A 43 -4.73 8.27 -10.48
CA GLU A 43 -4.51 7.64 -11.78
C GLU A 43 -3.08 7.89 -12.27
N ASN A 44 -2.61 7.03 -13.17
CA ASN A 44 -1.24 7.10 -13.69
C ASN A 44 -1.05 8.26 -14.68
N SER A 45 -2.11 8.69 -15.34
CA SER A 45 -2.10 9.82 -16.28
C SER A 45 -2.56 11.11 -15.60
N PRO A 46 -1.86 12.22 -15.79
CA PRO A 46 -2.27 13.51 -15.24
C PRO A 46 -3.68 13.94 -15.69
N GLU A 47 -4.06 13.61 -16.93
CA GLU A 47 -5.36 13.94 -17.51
C GLU A 47 -6.49 13.24 -16.77
N GLU A 48 -6.28 11.99 -16.38
CA GLU A 48 -7.27 11.21 -15.65
C GLU A 48 -7.47 11.70 -14.21
N ASN A 49 -6.51 12.42 -13.64
CA ASN A 49 -6.63 13.05 -12.32
C ASN A 49 -7.37 14.40 -12.33
N ARG A 50 -7.79 14.89 -13.51
CA ARG A 50 -8.48 16.18 -13.65
C ARG A 50 -9.73 16.27 -12.79
N TYR A 51 -10.46 15.19 -12.60
CA TYR A 51 -11.66 15.16 -11.76
C TYR A 51 -11.39 15.54 -10.29
N ILE A 52 -10.21 15.21 -9.76
CA ILE A 52 -9.80 15.62 -8.41
C ILE A 52 -9.44 17.11 -8.39
N LEU A 53 -8.72 17.59 -9.41
CA LEU A 53 -8.37 19.02 -9.54
C LEU A 53 -9.62 19.90 -9.68
N GLU A 54 -10.62 19.46 -10.45
CA GLU A 54 -11.90 20.15 -10.59
C GLU A 54 -12.70 20.17 -9.27
N ALA A 55 -12.64 19.11 -8.48
CA ALA A 55 -13.24 19.10 -7.14
C ALA A 55 -12.49 20.06 -6.20
N ALA A 56 -11.16 20.05 -6.23
CA ALA A 56 -10.30 20.88 -5.40
C ALA A 56 -10.48 22.38 -5.69
N SER A 57 -10.88 22.76 -6.90
CA SER A 57 -11.24 24.16 -7.23
C SER A 57 -12.49 24.67 -6.49
N LYS A 58 -13.29 23.77 -5.91
CA LYS A 58 -14.55 24.08 -5.22
C LYS A 58 -14.48 23.88 -3.71
N ILE A 59 -13.84 22.80 -3.27
CA ILE A 59 -13.74 22.40 -1.87
C ILE A 59 -12.38 21.77 -1.57
N PRO A 60 -11.91 21.76 -0.31
CA PRO A 60 -10.69 21.07 0.07
C PRO A 60 -10.76 19.57 -0.20
N VAL A 61 -9.70 19.01 -0.81
CA VAL A 61 -9.55 17.59 -1.07
C VAL A 61 -8.34 17.04 -0.32
N PHE A 62 -8.59 16.07 0.53
CA PHE A 62 -7.56 15.33 1.28
C PHE A 62 -7.37 13.96 0.63
N ILE A 63 -6.11 13.54 0.44
CA ILE A 63 -5.76 12.27 -0.19
C ILE A 63 -4.93 11.46 0.80
N LEU A 64 -5.45 10.29 1.18
CA LEU A 64 -4.78 9.37 2.06
C LEU A 64 -4.08 8.28 1.26
N ASN A 65 -2.79 8.10 1.50
CA ASN A 65 -1.93 7.12 0.84
C ASN A 65 -1.81 7.31 -0.69
N GLY A 66 -1.80 8.55 -1.12
CA GLY A 66 -1.55 8.94 -2.51
C GLY A 66 -1.08 10.39 -2.57
N GLU A 67 -0.51 10.81 -3.68
CA GLU A 67 -0.02 12.17 -3.87
C GLU A 67 -0.54 12.75 -5.18
N LEU A 68 -1.14 13.94 -5.09
CA LEU A 68 -1.47 14.78 -6.22
C LEU A 68 -1.15 16.23 -5.88
N LYS A 69 -0.42 16.91 -6.77
CA LYS A 69 -0.10 18.33 -6.61
C LYS A 69 -1.20 19.19 -7.18
N GLY A 70 -1.65 20.18 -6.42
CA GLY A 70 -2.65 21.15 -6.83
C GLY A 70 -3.06 22.06 -5.68
N ASP A 71 -3.70 23.17 -6.01
CA ASP A 71 -4.23 24.07 -5.01
C ASP A 71 -5.38 23.38 -4.26
N ASN A 72 -5.47 23.62 -2.95
CA ASN A 72 -6.50 23.07 -2.07
C ASN A 72 -6.52 21.52 -2.03
N ILE A 73 -5.37 20.89 -2.34
CA ILE A 73 -5.13 19.44 -2.23
C ILE A 73 -4.10 19.19 -1.12
N TYR A 74 -4.44 18.28 -0.22
CA TYR A 74 -3.63 17.88 0.92
C TYR A 74 -3.37 16.38 0.88
N SER A 75 -2.12 16.00 0.64
CA SER A 75 -1.70 14.60 0.51
C SER A 75 -1.04 14.12 1.80
N ILE A 76 -1.58 13.06 2.39
CA ILE A 76 -1.06 12.43 3.61
C ILE A 76 -0.75 10.97 3.28
N LEU A 77 0.53 10.57 3.34
CA LEU A 77 0.98 9.30 2.80
C LEU A 77 2.13 8.68 3.62
N CYS A 78 2.34 7.39 3.40
CA CYS A 78 3.54 6.69 3.83
C CYS A 78 4.60 6.74 2.73
N ASP A 79 5.89 6.73 3.10
CA ASP A 79 6.97 6.51 2.16
C ASP A 79 7.07 5.01 1.81
N ASP A 80 6.18 4.60 0.91
CA ASP A 80 6.08 3.20 0.47
C ASP A 80 7.36 2.72 -0.25
N TYR A 81 8.09 3.63 -0.90
CA TYR A 81 9.35 3.32 -1.57
C TYR A 81 10.42 2.93 -0.54
N MET A 82 10.71 3.82 0.42
CA MET A 82 11.72 3.54 1.44
C MET A 82 11.31 2.36 2.32
N ALA A 83 10.04 2.24 2.66
CA ALA A 83 9.54 1.14 3.48
C ALA A 83 9.81 -0.23 2.85
N LEU A 84 9.55 -0.39 1.53
CA LEU A 84 9.86 -1.64 0.82
C LEU A 84 11.36 -1.82 0.59
N LYS A 85 12.09 -0.75 0.30
CA LYS A 85 13.55 -0.82 0.17
C LYS A 85 14.18 -1.33 1.46
N ASP A 86 13.86 -0.73 2.61
CA ASP A 86 14.38 -1.13 3.92
C ASP A 86 14.00 -2.59 4.29
N MET A 87 12.78 -3.02 3.95
CA MET A 87 12.35 -4.41 4.18
C MET A 87 13.11 -5.39 3.28
N THR A 88 13.40 -5.02 2.04
CA THR A 88 14.16 -5.84 1.10
C THR A 88 15.62 -5.92 1.56
N ASP A 89 16.22 -4.82 1.99
CA ASP A 89 17.57 -4.81 2.59
C ASP A 89 17.64 -5.70 3.84
N LEU A 90 16.57 -5.69 4.67
CA LEU A 90 16.48 -6.57 5.84
C LEU A 90 16.53 -8.05 5.45
N VAL A 91 15.75 -8.49 4.46
CA VAL A 91 15.71 -9.92 4.10
C VAL A 91 17.02 -10.38 3.47
N PHE A 92 17.71 -9.53 2.70
CA PHE A 92 19.08 -9.80 2.24
C PHE A 92 20.07 -9.94 3.42
N ALA A 93 20.03 -8.99 4.37
CA ALA A 93 20.85 -9.05 5.57
C ALA A 93 20.53 -10.29 6.44
N ARG A 94 19.39 -10.93 6.25
CA ARG A 94 18.96 -12.18 6.88
C ARG A 94 19.19 -13.42 6.01
N GLY A 95 20.00 -13.29 4.94
CA GLY A 95 20.50 -14.40 4.13
C GLY A 95 19.55 -14.86 3.03
N SER A 96 18.59 -14.06 2.61
CA SER A 96 17.86 -14.30 1.36
C SER A 96 18.78 -14.03 0.17
N GLU A 97 18.77 -14.93 -0.83
CA GLU A 97 19.56 -14.81 -2.06
C GLU A 97 18.68 -14.61 -3.30
N SER A 98 17.41 -14.97 -3.21
CA SER A 98 16.46 -14.91 -4.34
C SER A 98 15.06 -14.46 -3.90
N PRO A 99 14.93 -13.22 -3.36
CA PRO A 99 13.63 -12.71 -2.97
C PRO A 99 12.77 -12.40 -4.20
N ILE A 100 11.45 -12.62 -4.06
CA ILE A 100 10.46 -12.18 -5.04
C ILE A 100 9.43 -11.26 -4.37
N TYR A 101 8.79 -10.42 -5.17
CA TYR A 101 7.75 -9.51 -4.72
C TYR A 101 6.39 -9.87 -5.32
N LEU A 102 5.37 -10.02 -4.45
CA LEU A 102 3.99 -10.21 -4.88
C LEU A 102 3.20 -8.90 -4.71
N TYR A 103 2.53 -8.44 -5.78
CA TYR A 103 1.71 -7.23 -5.77
C TYR A 103 0.32 -7.46 -6.35
N ARG A 104 -0.68 -6.65 -5.93
CA ARG A 104 -2.05 -6.70 -6.47
C ARG A 104 -2.23 -5.80 -7.67
N THR A 105 -1.81 -4.54 -7.53
CA THR A 105 -2.05 -3.48 -8.50
C THR A 105 -0.85 -2.55 -8.58
N LEU A 106 -0.68 -1.91 -9.73
CA LEU A 106 0.35 -0.89 -9.97
C LEU A 106 -0.25 0.53 -9.88
N ASN A 107 -1.06 0.76 -8.85
CA ASN A 107 -1.49 2.11 -8.50
C ASN A 107 -0.33 2.92 -7.89
N TYR A 108 -0.55 4.17 -7.48
CA TYR A 108 0.48 5.06 -6.94
C TYR A 108 1.37 4.38 -5.88
N SER A 109 0.77 3.78 -4.84
CA SER A 109 1.49 3.06 -3.78
C SER A 109 2.19 1.80 -4.30
N GLY A 110 1.51 1.03 -5.17
CA GLY A 110 2.06 -0.19 -5.74
C GLY A 110 3.32 0.07 -6.57
N GLN A 111 3.35 1.14 -7.38
CA GLN A 111 4.53 1.54 -8.14
C GLN A 111 5.71 1.94 -7.23
N LYS A 112 5.44 2.67 -6.15
CA LYS A 112 6.48 3.05 -5.18
C LYS A 112 7.07 1.84 -4.48
N LYS A 113 6.23 0.90 -4.05
CA LYS A 113 6.67 -0.34 -3.42
C LYS A 113 7.54 -1.19 -4.34
N ILE A 114 7.07 -1.45 -5.57
CA ILE A 114 7.84 -2.27 -6.53
C ILE A 114 9.17 -1.62 -6.89
N GLN A 115 9.23 -0.29 -7.00
CA GLN A 115 10.47 0.43 -7.27
C GLN A 115 11.46 0.26 -6.11
N GLY A 116 11.01 0.42 -4.85
CA GLY A 116 11.86 0.21 -3.68
C GLY A 116 12.43 -1.21 -3.59
N PHE A 117 11.60 -2.22 -3.90
CA PHE A 117 12.04 -3.61 -3.99
C PHE A 117 13.11 -3.81 -5.08
N LEU A 118 12.85 -3.34 -6.30
CA LEU A 118 13.78 -3.54 -7.43
C LEU A 118 15.10 -2.81 -7.22
N ASP A 119 15.07 -1.59 -6.69
CA ASP A 119 16.30 -0.80 -6.42
C ASP A 119 17.16 -1.49 -5.36
N SER A 120 16.57 -2.01 -4.27
CA SER A 120 17.30 -2.81 -3.30
C SER A 120 17.87 -4.09 -3.91
N CYS A 121 17.09 -4.82 -4.72
CA CYS A 121 17.60 -6.00 -5.43
C CYS A 121 18.82 -5.67 -6.30
N ALA A 122 18.78 -4.56 -7.04
CA ALA A 122 19.89 -4.11 -7.87
C ALA A 122 21.14 -3.75 -7.03
N GLU A 123 20.95 -3.05 -5.92
CA GLU A 123 22.04 -2.70 -4.99
C GLU A 123 22.70 -3.94 -4.37
N HIS A 124 21.94 -5.02 -4.17
CA HIS A 124 22.44 -6.32 -3.69
C HIS A 124 22.95 -7.23 -4.83
N GLY A 125 23.02 -6.74 -6.07
CA GLY A 125 23.61 -7.44 -7.20
C GLY A 125 22.74 -8.49 -7.88
N LEU A 126 21.43 -8.51 -7.58
CA LEU A 126 20.47 -9.34 -8.32
C LEU A 126 20.24 -8.80 -9.73
N ASP A 127 20.18 -9.70 -10.69
CA ASP A 127 19.79 -9.36 -12.06
C ASP A 127 18.29 -9.06 -12.13
N ILE A 128 17.95 -7.77 -12.10
CA ILE A 128 16.57 -7.30 -12.21
C ILE A 128 15.98 -7.40 -13.63
N SER A 129 16.79 -7.80 -14.64
CA SER A 129 16.28 -8.14 -15.97
C SER A 129 15.40 -9.39 -15.93
N GLN A 130 15.60 -10.26 -14.94
CA GLN A 130 14.69 -11.34 -14.62
C GLN A 130 13.47 -10.81 -13.87
N LYS A 131 12.31 -11.39 -14.17
CA LYS A 131 11.06 -10.98 -13.58
C LYS A 131 10.99 -11.42 -12.11
N ASN A 132 11.35 -10.52 -11.17
CA ASN A 132 11.33 -10.81 -9.73
C ASN A 132 10.05 -10.31 -9.02
N ALA A 133 9.17 -9.60 -9.75
CA ALA A 133 7.92 -9.09 -9.21
C ALA A 133 6.73 -9.64 -10.00
N PHE A 134 5.76 -10.22 -9.29
CA PHE A 134 4.65 -10.95 -9.88
C PHE A 134 3.31 -10.39 -9.43
N SER A 135 2.39 -10.26 -10.38
CA SER A 135 1.01 -9.86 -10.09
C SER A 135 0.25 -11.01 -9.43
N ALA A 136 -0.34 -10.73 -8.28
CA ALA A 136 -1.12 -11.67 -7.49
C ALA A 136 -2.49 -11.04 -7.13
N PRO A 137 -3.38 -10.83 -8.12
CA PRO A 137 -4.72 -10.33 -7.87
C PRO A 137 -5.56 -11.41 -7.16
N GLY A 138 -6.39 -11.00 -6.22
CA GLY A 138 -7.27 -11.91 -5.48
C GLY A 138 -6.89 -12.04 -4.01
N ASP A 139 -7.32 -13.13 -3.38
CA ASP A 139 -7.15 -13.41 -1.96
C ASP A 139 -5.88 -14.24 -1.66
N LEU A 140 -5.72 -14.62 -0.40
CA LEU A 140 -4.60 -15.46 0.07
C LEU A 140 -4.51 -16.82 -0.64
N HIS A 141 -5.65 -17.39 -1.08
CA HIS A 141 -5.63 -18.68 -1.80
C HIS A 141 -5.07 -18.52 -3.20
N LYS A 142 -5.39 -17.41 -3.86
CA LYS A 142 -4.84 -17.08 -5.17
C LYS A 142 -3.35 -16.79 -5.09
N ALA A 143 -2.90 -16.08 -4.05
CA ALA A 143 -1.46 -15.85 -3.81
C ALA A 143 -0.70 -17.17 -3.64
N CYS A 144 -1.23 -18.10 -2.84
CA CYS A 144 -0.65 -19.45 -2.68
C CYS A 144 -0.56 -20.19 -4.02
N SER A 145 -1.64 -20.19 -4.82
CA SER A 145 -1.67 -20.88 -6.13
C SER A 145 -0.68 -20.27 -7.14
N ILE A 146 -0.48 -18.95 -7.09
CA ILE A 146 0.51 -18.27 -7.94
C ILE A 146 1.93 -18.73 -7.57
N LEU A 147 2.25 -18.82 -6.27
CA LEU A 147 3.55 -19.32 -5.83
C LEU A 147 3.76 -20.79 -6.22
N GLU A 148 2.73 -21.63 -6.13
CA GLU A 148 2.78 -23.02 -6.62
C GLU A 148 3.06 -23.08 -8.12
N GLN A 149 2.49 -22.16 -8.91
CA GLN A 149 2.75 -22.07 -10.34
C GLN A 149 4.16 -21.58 -10.65
N LEU A 150 4.65 -20.54 -9.96
CA LEU A 150 6.03 -20.05 -10.15
C LEU A 150 7.07 -21.13 -9.87
N ASP A 151 6.87 -21.91 -8.80
CA ASP A 151 7.71 -23.05 -8.46
C ASP A 151 7.65 -24.15 -9.56
N ALA A 152 6.46 -24.48 -10.04
CA ALA A 152 6.26 -25.43 -11.14
C ALA A 152 6.89 -24.97 -12.46
N ASP A 153 6.94 -23.66 -12.69
CA ASP A 153 7.60 -23.03 -13.85
C ASP A 153 9.14 -22.97 -13.69
N GLY A 154 9.69 -23.48 -12.57
CA GLY A 154 11.12 -23.54 -12.30
C GLY A 154 11.73 -22.23 -11.81
N ILE A 155 10.92 -21.27 -11.33
CA ILE A 155 11.40 -20.05 -10.72
C ILE A 155 11.82 -20.36 -9.28
N SER A 156 13.11 -20.20 -8.98
CA SER A 156 13.64 -20.40 -7.63
C SER A 156 13.50 -19.13 -6.82
N PHE A 157 12.99 -19.26 -5.59
CA PHE A 157 12.88 -18.15 -4.63
C PHE A 157 12.90 -18.68 -3.19
N ASP A 158 13.55 -17.95 -2.30
CA ASP A 158 13.73 -18.28 -0.89
C ASP A 158 13.03 -17.30 0.06
N CYS A 159 12.50 -16.21 -0.49
CA CYS A 159 11.78 -15.19 0.25
C CYS A 159 10.66 -14.58 -0.60
N VAL A 160 9.52 -14.32 0.04
CA VAL A 160 8.41 -13.57 -0.55
C VAL A 160 8.18 -12.29 0.24
N LEU A 161 8.39 -11.16 -0.43
CA LEU A 161 7.87 -9.90 0.04
C LEU A 161 6.48 -9.68 -0.58
N ALA A 162 5.49 -9.36 0.24
CA ALA A 162 4.11 -9.20 -0.20
C ALA A 162 3.62 -7.76 -0.02
N ALA A 163 2.85 -7.26 -0.98
CA ALA A 163 2.30 -5.91 -0.96
C ALA A 163 1.30 -5.66 0.18
N ASP A 164 0.78 -6.72 0.78
CA ASP A 164 -0.07 -6.71 1.96
C ASP A 164 0.01 -8.03 2.74
N ASP A 165 -0.52 -8.02 3.98
CA ASP A 165 -0.48 -9.18 4.88
C ASP A 165 -1.37 -10.34 4.41
N GLU A 166 -2.37 -10.10 3.58
CA GLU A 166 -3.20 -11.17 3.04
C GLU A 166 -2.43 -11.99 2.01
N LEU A 167 -1.70 -11.34 1.09
CA LEU A 167 -0.79 -12.01 0.16
C LEU A 167 0.33 -12.75 0.93
N ALA A 168 0.87 -12.14 1.99
CA ALA A 168 1.86 -12.76 2.85
C ALA A 168 1.32 -14.02 3.55
N THR A 169 0.05 -14.00 4.00
CA THR A 169 -0.61 -15.21 4.54
C THR A 169 -0.71 -16.31 3.48
N GLY A 170 -0.93 -15.95 2.22
CA GLY A 170 -0.88 -16.87 1.09
C GLY A 170 0.49 -17.50 0.89
N ALA A 171 1.57 -16.72 1.08
CA ALA A 171 2.95 -17.21 1.02
C ALA A 171 3.27 -18.16 2.18
N VAL A 172 2.81 -17.88 3.40
CA VAL A 172 2.93 -18.81 4.53
C VAL A 172 2.21 -20.13 4.23
N LYS A 173 1.00 -20.09 3.64
CA LYS A 173 0.28 -21.31 3.23
C LYS A 173 1.03 -22.10 2.17
N TYR A 174 1.67 -21.43 1.20
CA TYR A 174 2.53 -22.08 0.23
C TYR A 174 3.68 -22.82 0.91
N ALA A 175 4.42 -22.14 1.81
CA ALA A 175 5.53 -22.75 2.55
C ALA A 175 5.09 -23.99 3.32
N LEU A 176 3.95 -23.93 4.03
CA LEU A 176 3.38 -25.06 4.75
C LEU A 176 3.06 -26.25 3.82
N LYS A 177 2.46 -26.01 2.66
CA LYS A 177 2.18 -27.07 1.67
C LYS A 177 3.44 -27.73 1.12
N LYS A 178 4.52 -26.95 0.99
CA LYS A 178 5.83 -27.43 0.52
C LYS A 178 6.71 -27.99 1.63
N HIS A 179 6.21 -28.05 2.86
CA HIS A 179 6.96 -28.47 4.05
C HIS A 179 8.25 -27.67 4.31
N LEU A 180 8.26 -26.40 3.89
CA LEU A 180 9.34 -25.47 4.16
C LEU A 180 9.20 -24.90 5.57
N ARG A 181 10.31 -24.83 6.30
CA ARG A 181 10.35 -24.20 7.62
C ARG A 181 10.43 -22.69 7.44
N VAL A 182 9.54 -21.96 8.10
CA VAL A 182 9.53 -20.49 8.12
C VAL A 182 9.99 -20.05 9.52
N PRO A 183 11.09 -19.30 9.67
CA PRO A 183 11.84 -18.58 8.62
C PRO A 183 13.08 -19.33 8.08
N GLU A 184 13.43 -20.54 8.56
CA GLU A 184 14.73 -21.17 8.34
C GLU A 184 15.00 -21.45 6.84
N ASP A 185 14.02 -22.04 6.15
CA ASP A 185 14.13 -22.42 4.74
C ASP A 185 13.51 -21.37 3.81
N PHE A 186 12.52 -20.59 4.33
CA PHE A 186 11.73 -19.69 3.54
C PHE A 186 11.28 -18.47 4.36
N GLN A 187 11.58 -17.26 3.89
CA GLN A 187 11.19 -16.03 4.58
C GLN A 187 9.94 -15.42 3.95
N VAL A 188 9.12 -14.77 4.77
CA VAL A 188 7.90 -14.07 4.31
C VAL A 188 7.80 -12.72 4.99
N THR A 189 7.49 -11.68 4.23
CA THR A 189 7.15 -10.37 4.77
C THR A 189 5.84 -9.84 4.22
N GLY A 190 5.11 -9.09 5.04
CA GLY A 190 3.85 -8.45 4.70
C GLY A 190 3.93 -6.93 4.70
N TYR A 191 2.78 -6.30 4.58
CA TYR A 191 2.59 -4.85 4.60
C TYR A 191 1.23 -4.52 5.22
N ASN A 192 1.15 -3.42 5.95
CA ASN A 192 0.03 -2.81 6.69
C ASN A 192 -0.03 -3.16 8.17
N ASN A 193 0.71 -4.14 8.69
CA ASN A 193 0.63 -4.61 10.07
C ASN A 193 -0.83 -4.86 10.52
N SER A 194 -1.58 -5.52 9.66
CA SER A 194 -2.99 -5.84 9.89
C SER A 194 -3.16 -7.00 10.87
N VAL A 195 -4.39 -7.25 11.28
CA VAL A 195 -4.74 -8.41 12.13
C VAL A 195 -4.32 -9.74 11.51
N LEU A 196 -4.27 -9.85 10.18
CA LEU A 196 -3.82 -11.06 9.49
C LEU A 196 -2.36 -11.40 9.79
N ALA A 197 -1.50 -10.40 9.91
CA ALA A 197 -0.10 -10.61 10.26
C ALA A 197 0.07 -11.20 11.67
N ALA A 198 -0.79 -10.86 12.61
CA ALA A 198 -0.79 -11.39 13.97
C ALA A 198 -1.52 -12.74 14.10
N CYS A 199 -2.55 -12.98 13.26
CA CYS A 199 -3.31 -14.23 13.28
C CYS A 199 -2.65 -15.37 12.50
N SER A 200 -1.62 -15.08 11.70
CA SER A 200 -0.84 -16.11 11.00
C SER A 200 0.01 -16.91 11.98
N THR A 201 0.30 -18.16 11.63
CA THR A 201 1.24 -19.01 12.36
C THR A 201 2.24 -19.61 11.36
N PRO A 202 3.53 -19.17 11.40
CA PRO A 202 4.12 -18.16 12.28
C PRO A 202 3.57 -16.74 12.02
N GLU A 203 3.68 -15.83 13.02
CA GLU A 203 3.31 -14.43 12.89
C GLU A 203 4.19 -13.71 11.85
N ILE A 204 3.56 -12.94 10.95
CA ILE A 204 4.23 -12.36 9.79
C ILE A 204 4.96 -11.06 10.16
N THR A 205 6.27 -11.00 9.90
CA THR A 205 7.05 -9.77 9.86
C THR A 205 6.45 -8.84 8.79
N THR A 206 6.12 -7.61 9.14
CA THR A 206 5.35 -6.72 8.26
C THR A 206 5.78 -5.26 8.41
N ILE A 207 5.34 -4.41 7.51
CA ILE A 207 5.53 -2.96 7.61
C ILE A 207 4.26 -2.32 8.19
N ASP A 208 4.43 -1.56 9.27
CA ASP A 208 3.41 -0.62 9.74
C ASP A 208 3.51 0.66 8.90
N ASN A 209 2.53 0.89 8.05
CA ASN A 209 2.45 2.05 7.15
C ASN A 209 1.89 3.31 7.81
N ARG A 210 1.74 3.31 9.12
CA ARG A 210 1.28 4.45 9.92
C ARG A 210 -0.14 4.94 9.59
N VAL A 211 -1.03 4.04 9.17
CA VAL A 211 -2.38 4.41 8.75
C VAL A 211 -3.16 5.18 9.82
N GLU A 212 -3.01 4.83 11.10
CA GLU A 212 -3.66 5.54 12.21
C GLU A 212 -3.19 7.01 12.29
N TYR A 213 -1.87 7.24 12.19
CA TYR A 213 -1.31 8.60 12.17
C TYR A 213 -1.76 9.38 10.94
N MET A 214 -1.81 8.74 9.78
CA MET A 214 -2.33 9.36 8.56
C MET A 214 -3.80 9.78 8.72
N CYS A 215 -4.64 8.92 9.30
CA CYS A 215 -6.06 9.23 9.56
C CYS A 215 -6.22 10.41 10.53
N VAL A 216 -5.51 10.38 11.66
CA VAL A 216 -5.56 11.46 12.65
C VAL A 216 -5.08 12.78 12.04
N THR A 217 -3.97 12.75 11.30
CA THR A 217 -3.41 13.93 10.61
C THR A 217 -4.37 14.48 9.58
N SER A 218 -5.03 13.62 8.78
CA SER A 218 -6.01 14.06 7.78
C SER A 218 -7.16 14.83 8.40
N VAL A 219 -7.72 14.31 9.51
CA VAL A 219 -8.81 14.99 10.23
C VAL A 219 -8.32 16.29 10.87
N SER A 220 -7.12 16.28 11.48
CA SER A 220 -6.53 17.49 12.08
C SER A 220 -6.32 18.58 11.03
N GLN A 221 -5.73 18.26 9.89
CA GLN A 221 -5.51 19.22 8.79
C GLN A 221 -6.82 19.72 8.19
N MET A 222 -7.83 18.85 8.08
CA MET A 222 -9.18 19.25 7.65
C MET A 222 -9.79 20.28 8.61
N MET A 223 -9.65 20.09 9.91
CA MET A 223 -10.12 21.04 10.92
C MET A 223 -9.36 22.38 10.85
N GLN A 224 -8.06 22.37 10.61
CA GLN A 224 -7.26 23.58 10.37
C GLN A 224 -7.78 24.37 9.17
N VAL A 225 -8.04 23.68 8.03
CA VAL A 225 -8.62 24.34 6.85
C VAL A 225 -9.97 24.97 7.16
N PHE A 226 -10.84 24.32 7.92
CA PHE A 226 -12.12 24.89 8.34
C PHE A 226 -11.96 26.10 9.28
N GLN A 227 -10.84 26.19 10.00
CA GLN A 227 -10.45 27.34 10.82
C GLN A 227 -9.72 28.42 10.03
N LYS A 228 -9.60 28.25 8.69
CA LYS A 228 -8.88 29.14 7.75
C LYS A 228 -7.36 29.18 7.97
N GLU A 229 -6.82 28.12 8.55
CA GLU A 229 -5.39 27.87 8.61
C GLU A 229 -4.95 27.14 7.33
N ILE A 230 -3.66 27.19 7.03
CA ILE A 230 -3.06 26.56 5.84
C ILE A 230 -2.13 25.43 6.32
N PRO A 231 -2.62 24.19 6.41
CA PRO A 231 -1.74 23.06 6.74
C PRO A 231 -0.80 22.73 5.56
N PRO A 232 0.25 21.92 5.80
CA PRO A 232 1.12 21.45 4.72
C PRO A 232 0.33 20.72 3.62
N SER A 233 0.61 21.06 2.35
CA SER A 233 -0.01 20.37 1.21
C SER A 233 0.45 18.91 1.07
N ARG A 234 1.58 18.53 1.71
CA ARG A 234 2.11 17.19 1.73
C ARG A 234 2.65 16.83 3.11
N THR A 235 2.16 15.72 3.66
CA THR A 235 2.68 15.12 4.89
C THR A 235 3.02 13.67 4.64
N MET A 236 4.27 13.27 4.87
CA MET A 236 4.74 11.91 4.63
C MET A 236 5.29 11.29 5.91
N PHE A 237 4.86 10.08 6.20
CA PHE A 237 5.32 9.27 7.32
C PHE A 237 6.28 8.19 6.84
N SER A 238 7.28 7.87 7.63
CA SER A 238 8.12 6.69 7.41
C SER A 238 7.40 5.44 7.90
N GLY A 239 7.39 4.40 7.06
CA GLY A 239 6.97 3.07 7.48
C GLY A 239 7.92 2.50 8.54
N THR A 240 7.43 1.56 9.33
CA THR A 240 8.25 0.89 10.36
C THR A 240 8.16 -0.61 10.20
N ILE A 241 9.29 -1.28 10.16
CA ILE A 241 9.35 -2.74 10.14
C ILE A 241 8.97 -3.26 11.54
N VAL A 242 7.91 -4.07 11.57
CA VAL A 242 7.47 -4.81 12.75
C VAL A 242 7.94 -6.25 12.61
N LYS A 243 9.13 -6.52 13.19
CA LYS A 243 9.73 -7.85 13.13
C LYS A 243 8.93 -8.83 13.99
N LYS A 244 8.61 -9.99 13.40
CA LYS A 244 7.92 -11.09 14.04
C LYS A 244 8.66 -12.42 13.73
N GLN A 245 7.93 -13.48 13.37
CA GLN A 245 8.46 -14.84 13.31
C GLN A 245 8.84 -15.32 11.89
N THR A 246 8.46 -14.62 10.83
CA THR A 246 8.65 -15.06 9.45
C THR A 246 9.94 -14.57 8.79
N THR A 247 10.82 -13.88 9.52
CA THR A 247 12.18 -13.49 9.08
C THR A 247 13.20 -13.92 10.13
N LYS A 248 14.40 -14.30 9.66
CA LYS A 248 15.53 -14.70 10.52
C LYS A 248 16.02 -13.60 11.45
#